data_da3a275e270814693d290d91bbfbcc9e
#
_entry.id   da3a275e270814693d290d91bbfbcc9e
#
_cell.length_a   1.000
_cell.length_b   1.000
_cell.length_c   1.000
_cell.angle_alpha   90.00
_cell.angle_beta   90.00
_cell.angle_gamma   90.00
#
_symmetry.space_group_name_H-M   'P 1'
#
loop_
_entity.id
_entity.type
_entity.pdbx_description
1 polymer ?
#
loop_
_entity_poly.entity_id
_entity_poly.type
_entity_poly.pdbx_seq_one_letter_code
_entity_poly.pdbx_strand_id
1 'polypeptide(L)'
;MGIEIRSVETVVCDAALRMPFHFANATVTDLPHVFLAVDVGLGDGETQRGIAAEGFSPVWFLKDAVPFDEGVEWLFDVVDNACEVGQSIEGATVFDFWRRLFAAQREWGEGTAYPPLLWSFGASMVERAVIDAFCRATDTAFADAVRENALGIELGTVYDELDGADPADLLPDEPQSSVRLRHTVGFTDPLTDDVPPADRLDDGLPQSLAAYVEAQGLTRFKVKLSGSVERDAERLASIAAVLDARCPDDYSVTLDANEQYGTASEFERQWEALAANPDLSVFLDRVRYVEQPLARDEALSADAAAVLTDWEAGPPVIIDESDDYLDSFGRALECGYRGTSHKNCKGVFRGLVNACLAEHRRRADP
;
A
#
# COMPACT_ATOMS: atom_id res chain seq x y z
N MET A 1 12.53 -5.46 27.79
CA MET A 1 13.80 -5.40 27.03
C MET A 1 13.80 -4.06 26.34
N GLY A 2 14.69 -3.13 26.71
CA GLY A 2 14.71 -1.78 26.08
C GLY A 2 15.21 -1.86 24.65
N ILE A 3 14.62 -1.03 23.77
CA ILE A 3 14.94 -0.93 22.36
C ILE A 3 15.58 0.44 22.12
N GLU A 4 16.81 0.47 21.61
CA GLU A 4 17.53 1.70 21.24
C GLU A 4 18.27 1.50 19.92
N ILE A 5 18.38 2.53 19.08
CA ILE A 5 19.21 2.52 17.87
C ILE A 5 20.58 3.07 18.20
N ARG A 6 21.62 2.25 18.02
CA ARG A 6 23.02 2.62 18.29
C ARG A 6 23.73 3.22 17.09
N SER A 7 23.45 2.73 15.90
CA SER A 7 23.99 3.23 14.65
C SER A 7 23.05 2.99 13.49
N VAL A 8 23.22 3.80 12.45
CA VAL A 8 22.47 3.74 11.18
C VAL A 8 23.47 3.79 10.04
N GLU A 9 23.19 2.99 9.01
CA GLU A 9 23.96 2.97 7.76
C GLU A 9 22.99 2.90 6.59
N THR A 10 23.15 3.78 5.62
CA THR A 10 22.35 3.81 4.40
C THR A 10 23.20 3.42 3.21
N VAL A 11 22.73 2.44 2.42
CA VAL A 11 23.39 2.02 1.17
C VAL A 11 22.41 2.25 0.02
N VAL A 12 22.87 2.94 -1.01
CA VAL A 12 22.05 3.25 -2.20
C VAL A 12 22.59 2.47 -3.38
N CYS A 13 21.67 1.79 -4.10
CA CYS A 13 21.96 1.08 -5.34
C CYS A 13 21.10 1.67 -6.45
N ASP A 14 21.68 2.00 -7.60
CA ASP A 14 20.90 2.39 -8.77
C ASP A 14 20.19 1.15 -9.33
N ALA A 15 18.87 1.26 -9.51
CA ALA A 15 18.05 0.20 -10.07
C ALA A 15 17.33 0.68 -11.34
N ALA A 16 17.65 0.06 -12.45
CA ALA A 16 16.93 0.28 -13.71
C ALA A 16 15.75 -0.69 -13.81
N LEU A 17 14.60 -0.17 -14.23
CA LEU A 17 13.44 -0.99 -14.51
C LEU A 17 13.59 -1.68 -15.87
N ARG A 18 13.18 -2.94 -15.96
CA ARG A 18 13.17 -3.68 -17.23
C ARG A 18 12.28 -3.02 -18.27
N MET A 19 11.16 -2.48 -17.85
CA MET A 19 10.22 -1.72 -18.67
C MET A 19 9.91 -0.40 -17.98
N PRO A 20 9.66 0.68 -18.73
CA PRO A 20 9.16 1.91 -18.13
C PRO A 20 7.88 1.64 -17.32
N PHE A 21 7.80 2.18 -16.13
CA PHE A 21 6.59 2.13 -15.31
C PHE A 21 5.86 3.46 -15.41
N HIS A 22 4.62 3.40 -15.90
CA HIS A 22 3.78 4.59 -16.05
C HIS A 22 2.81 4.69 -14.87
N PHE A 23 2.91 5.78 -14.13
CA PHE A 23 2.01 6.09 -13.01
C PHE A 23 1.58 7.56 -13.11
N ALA A 24 0.28 7.82 -13.14
CA ALA A 24 -0.27 9.16 -13.39
C ALA A 24 0.38 9.79 -14.64
N ASN A 25 1.05 10.93 -14.48
CA ASN A 25 1.75 11.64 -15.56
C ASN A 25 3.26 11.33 -15.59
N ALA A 26 3.75 10.48 -14.71
CA ALA A 26 5.17 10.16 -14.63
C ALA A 26 5.52 8.84 -15.31
N THR A 27 6.72 8.80 -15.90
CA THR A 27 7.35 7.58 -16.43
C THR A 27 8.63 7.33 -15.65
N VAL A 28 8.69 6.23 -14.94
CA VAL A 28 9.86 5.82 -14.15
C VAL A 28 10.62 4.76 -14.93
N THR A 29 11.89 4.99 -15.20
CA THR A 29 12.81 4.06 -15.89
C THR A 29 13.89 3.53 -14.97
N ASP A 30 14.23 4.30 -13.96
CA ASP A 30 15.22 3.98 -12.95
C ASP A 30 14.88 4.69 -11.64
N LEU A 31 15.36 4.18 -10.53
CA LEU A 31 15.16 4.77 -9.21
C LEU A 31 16.25 4.29 -8.24
N PRO A 32 16.59 5.09 -7.21
CA PRO A 32 17.44 4.63 -6.14
C PRO A 32 16.75 3.51 -5.36
N HIS A 33 17.43 2.36 -5.20
CA HIS A 33 17.02 1.31 -4.29
C HIS A 33 17.86 1.42 -3.01
N VAL A 34 17.20 1.75 -1.90
CA VAL A 34 17.86 2.12 -0.64
C VAL A 34 17.72 0.99 0.36
N PHE A 35 18.86 0.61 0.96
CA PHE A 35 18.95 -0.29 2.09
C PHE A 35 19.29 0.53 3.33
N LEU A 36 18.44 0.46 4.35
CA LEU A 36 18.65 1.05 5.66
C LEU A 36 19.02 -0.07 6.63
N ALA A 37 20.24 -0.05 7.14
CA ALA A 37 20.69 -0.94 8.19
C ALA A 37 20.74 -0.19 9.53
N VAL A 38 20.16 -0.77 10.57
CA VAL A 38 20.19 -0.23 11.94
C VAL A 38 20.82 -1.24 12.88
N ASP A 39 21.73 -0.81 13.75
CA ASP A 39 22.24 -1.61 14.83
C ASP A 39 21.40 -1.30 16.09
N VAL A 40 20.60 -2.24 16.52
CA VAL A 40 19.64 -2.10 17.63
C VAL A 40 20.21 -2.74 18.90
N GLY A 41 20.26 -1.96 19.98
CA GLY A 41 20.52 -2.45 21.33
C GLY A 41 19.26 -3.05 21.93
N LEU A 42 19.37 -4.28 22.45
CA LEU A 42 18.26 -5.08 22.99
C LEU A 42 18.54 -5.39 24.49
N GLY A 43 18.29 -4.43 25.37
CA GLY A 43 18.37 -4.62 26.83
C GLY A 43 19.79 -4.87 27.38
N ASP A 44 20.25 -6.09 27.38
CA ASP A 44 21.45 -6.55 28.11
C ASP A 44 22.79 -6.20 27.46
N GLY A 45 22.85 -5.23 26.56
CA GLY A 45 24.06 -4.79 25.90
C GLY A 45 24.38 -5.51 24.58
N GLU A 46 23.63 -6.49 24.20
CA GLU A 46 23.70 -7.11 22.87
C GLU A 46 23.22 -6.15 21.80
N THR A 47 23.84 -6.23 20.63
CA THR A 47 23.49 -5.42 19.46
C THR A 47 23.20 -6.35 18.31
N GLN A 48 22.03 -6.14 17.66
CA GLN A 48 21.64 -6.89 16.49
C GLN A 48 21.41 -5.94 15.33
N ARG A 49 21.93 -6.28 14.15
CA ARG A 49 21.66 -5.55 12.90
C ARG A 49 20.37 -6.03 12.28
N GLY A 50 19.50 -5.05 11.95
CA GLY A 50 18.32 -5.25 11.12
C GLY A 50 18.38 -4.39 9.88
N ILE A 51 17.66 -4.80 8.83
CA ILE A 51 17.70 -4.17 7.50
C ILE A 51 16.28 -3.97 6.98
N ALA A 52 16.03 -2.77 6.47
CA ALA A 52 14.88 -2.48 5.60
C ALA A 52 15.36 -2.04 4.22
N ALA A 53 14.55 -2.28 3.19
CA ALA A 53 14.86 -1.85 1.83
C ALA A 53 13.62 -1.35 1.11
N GLU A 54 13.79 -0.33 0.24
CA GLU A 54 12.73 0.22 -0.59
C GLU A 54 13.29 0.88 -1.84
N GLY A 55 12.50 0.89 -2.92
CA GLY A 55 12.76 1.72 -4.08
C GLY A 55 12.23 3.13 -3.86
N PHE A 56 13.10 4.15 -3.94
CA PHE A 56 12.71 5.53 -3.67
C PHE A 56 12.05 6.15 -4.90
N SER A 57 10.76 5.83 -5.08
CA SER A 57 9.91 6.45 -6.10
C SER A 57 8.94 7.43 -5.44
N PRO A 58 9.05 8.74 -5.68
CA PRO A 58 8.18 9.74 -5.05
C PRO A 58 6.78 9.79 -5.64
N VAL A 59 6.56 9.20 -6.81
CA VAL A 59 5.36 9.41 -7.64
C VAL A 59 4.07 9.06 -6.90
N TRP A 60 4.06 7.98 -6.13
CA TRP A 60 2.87 7.56 -5.37
C TRP A 60 2.58 8.49 -4.18
N PHE A 61 3.62 9.03 -3.54
CA PHE A 61 3.49 9.94 -2.41
C PHE A 61 3.05 11.35 -2.84
N LEU A 62 3.65 11.85 -3.93
CA LEU A 62 3.63 13.27 -4.32
C LEU A 62 2.90 13.52 -5.64
N LYS A 63 2.64 12.45 -6.44
CA LYS A 63 2.18 12.60 -7.83
C LYS A 63 3.15 13.50 -8.61
N ASP A 64 2.66 14.62 -9.12
CA ASP A 64 3.38 15.64 -9.90
C ASP A 64 3.52 16.98 -9.12
N ALA A 65 3.36 16.93 -7.78
CA ALA A 65 3.48 18.14 -6.93
C ALA A 65 4.88 18.77 -6.99
N VAL A 66 5.92 17.93 -7.18
CA VAL A 66 7.32 18.37 -7.33
C VAL A 66 8.00 17.54 -8.43
N PRO A 67 9.13 18.02 -9.02
CA PRO A 67 9.95 17.23 -9.93
C PRO A 67 10.40 15.90 -9.30
N PHE A 68 10.61 14.86 -10.11
CA PHE A 68 10.99 13.52 -9.64
C PHE A 68 12.24 13.54 -8.74
N ASP A 69 13.30 14.21 -9.18
CA ASP A 69 14.58 14.27 -8.44
C ASP A 69 14.40 14.97 -7.09
N GLU A 70 13.65 16.06 -7.04
CA GLU A 70 13.30 16.75 -5.79
C GLU A 70 12.47 15.85 -4.86
N GLY A 71 11.52 15.10 -5.42
CA GLY A 71 10.75 14.13 -4.65
C GLY A 71 11.60 12.98 -4.09
N VAL A 72 12.65 12.57 -4.79
CA VAL A 72 13.64 11.60 -4.27
C VAL A 72 14.43 12.21 -3.11
N GLU A 73 14.86 13.48 -3.20
CA GLU A 73 15.50 14.18 -2.09
C GLU A 73 14.58 14.22 -0.86
N TRP A 74 13.30 14.51 -1.05
CA TRP A 74 12.31 14.50 0.04
C TRP A 74 12.15 13.12 0.71
N LEU A 75 12.27 12.02 -0.07
CA LEU A 75 12.28 10.67 0.51
C LEU A 75 13.49 10.42 1.39
N PHE A 76 14.67 10.92 1.00
CA PHE A 76 15.85 10.87 1.86
C PHE A 76 15.67 11.73 3.12
N ASP A 77 15.19 12.96 2.99
CA ASP A 77 14.99 13.87 4.13
C ASP A 77 14.09 13.26 5.22
N VAL A 78 12.97 12.62 4.82
CA VAL A 78 12.05 12.01 5.80
C VAL A 78 12.64 10.75 6.44
N VAL A 79 13.50 10.01 5.74
CA VAL A 79 14.18 8.84 6.29
C VAL A 79 15.32 9.27 7.22
N ASP A 80 16.09 10.27 6.83
CA ASP A 80 17.20 10.81 7.63
C ASP A 80 16.66 11.39 8.95
N ASN A 81 15.57 12.17 8.90
CA ASN A 81 14.94 12.65 10.13
C ASN A 81 14.46 11.51 11.02
N ALA A 82 13.80 10.48 10.44
CA ALA A 82 13.34 9.33 11.21
C ALA A 82 14.51 8.57 11.87
N CYS A 83 15.66 8.48 11.20
CA CYS A 83 16.88 7.90 11.77
C CYS A 83 17.44 8.75 12.92
N GLU A 84 17.51 10.07 12.77
CA GLU A 84 17.97 10.98 13.84
C GLU A 84 17.04 10.90 15.06
N VAL A 85 15.73 10.94 14.86
CA VAL A 85 14.75 10.77 15.93
C VAL A 85 14.90 9.39 16.56
N GLY A 86 14.99 8.32 15.76
CA GLY A 86 15.13 6.95 16.23
C GLY A 86 16.37 6.74 17.13
N GLN A 87 17.49 7.43 16.83
CA GLN A 87 18.70 7.39 17.65
C GLN A 87 18.59 8.18 18.96
N SER A 88 17.60 9.08 19.08
CA SER A 88 17.37 9.93 20.24
C SER A 88 16.35 9.39 21.24
N ILE A 89 15.63 8.33 20.88
CA ILE A 89 14.56 7.75 21.69
C ILE A 89 14.87 6.30 22.10
N GLU A 90 14.21 5.86 23.16
CA GLU A 90 14.21 4.48 23.61
C GLU A 90 12.76 3.98 23.73
N GLY A 91 12.54 2.69 23.51
CA GLY A 91 11.24 2.04 23.72
C GLY A 91 11.33 0.90 24.74
N ALA A 92 10.26 0.66 25.49
CA ALA A 92 10.17 -0.50 26.36
C ALA A 92 9.98 -1.81 25.56
N THR A 93 9.32 -1.72 24.41
CA THR A 93 9.10 -2.79 23.43
C THR A 93 9.35 -2.23 22.02
N VAL A 94 9.34 -3.10 21.01
CA VAL A 94 9.45 -2.67 19.59
C VAL A 94 8.27 -1.79 19.21
N PHE A 95 7.07 -2.13 19.69
CA PHE A 95 5.87 -1.34 19.42
C PHE A 95 5.90 0.03 20.13
N ASP A 96 6.32 0.10 21.41
CA ASP A 96 6.49 1.37 22.14
C ASP A 96 7.53 2.27 21.47
N PHE A 97 8.66 1.68 21.01
CA PHE A 97 9.66 2.41 20.21
C PHE A 97 9.04 3.01 18.95
N TRP A 98 8.32 2.21 18.17
CA TRP A 98 7.64 2.68 16.97
C TRP A 98 6.62 3.78 17.27
N ARG A 99 5.82 3.65 18.33
CA ARG A 99 4.83 4.67 18.71
C ARG A 99 5.49 6.01 19.00
N ARG A 100 6.60 6.01 19.70
CA ARG A 100 7.40 7.22 20.00
C ARG A 100 8.02 7.82 18.75
N LEU A 101 8.63 6.97 17.92
CA LEU A 101 9.21 7.37 16.65
C LEU A 101 8.13 8.01 15.75
N PHE A 102 6.99 7.34 15.59
CA PHE A 102 5.90 7.83 14.75
C PHE A 102 5.36 9.18 15.25
N ALA A 103 5.18 9.34 16.56
CA ALA A 103 4.70 10.59 17.15
C ALA A 103 5.66 11.74 16.91
N ALA A 104 6.97 11.53 17.12
CA ALA A 104 7.97 12.56 16.90
C ALA A 104 8.15 12.90 15.40
N GLN A 105 8.12 11.87 14.53
CA GLN A 105 8.17 12.05 13.07
C GLN A 105 6.95 12.82 12.56
N ARG A 106 5.77 12.56 13.11
CA ARG A 106 4.55 13.30 12.81
C ARG A 106 4.67 14.77 13.23
N GLU A 107 5.10 15.04 14.45
CA GLU A 107 5.27 16.41 14.96
C GLU A 107 6.21 17.22 14.06
N TRP A 108 7.34 16.60 13.67
CA TRP A 108 8.26 17.21 12.72
C TRP A 108 7.61 17.41 11.34
N GLY A 109 6.97 16.36 10.78
CA GLY A 109 6.38 16.36 9.44
C GLY A 109 5.26 17.38 9.28
N GLU A 110 4.39 17.55 10.30
CA GLU A 110 3.33 18.56 10.32
C GLU A 110 3.87 20.01 10.29
N GLY A 111 5.14 20.20 10.63
CA GLY A 111 5.85 21.49 10.51
C GLY A 111 6.50 21.73 9.15
N THR A 112 6.37 20.83 8.19
CA THR A 112 7.01 20.85 6.88
C THR A 112 5.99 20.93 5.73
N ALA A 113 6.50 20.92 4.49
CA ALA A 113 5.67 20.75 3.29
C ALA A 113 5.42 19.28 2.92
N TYR A 114 5.98 18.33 3.67
CA TYR A 114 5.87 16.92 3.38
C TYR A 114 4.48 16.36 3.73
N PRO A 115 3.77 15.73 2.77
CA PRO A 115 2.46 15.15 3.07
C PRO A 115 2.56 13.96 4.05
N PRO A 116 1.45 13.62 4.74
CA PRO A 116 1.45 12.59 5.79
C PRO A 116 1.99 11.22 5.35
N LEU A 117 1.65 10.75 4.16
CA LEU A 117 2.20 9.50 3.62
C LEU A 117 3.71 9.56 3.47
N LEU A 118 4.27 10.72 3.06
CA LEU A 118 5.69 10.85 2.83
C LEU A 118 6.48 10.88 4.15
N TRP A 119 6.10 11.75 5.12
CA TRP A 119 6.83 11.77 6.37
C TRP A 119 6.68 10.46 7.16
N SER A 120 5.52 9.78 7.08
CA SER A 120 5.34 8.48 7.73
C SER A 120 6.17 7.35 7.10
N PHE A 121 6.53 7.48 5.82
CA PHE A 121 7.43 6.56 5.14
C PHE A 121 8.80 6.49 5.86
N GLY A 122 9.36 7.63 6.29
CA GLY A 122 10.59 7.63 7.07
C GLY A 122 10.49 6.75 8.32
N ALA A 123 9.43 6.93 9.10
CA ALA A 123 9.17 6.09 10.28
C ALA A 123 9.04 4.60 9.90
N SER A 124 8.38 4.28 8.77
CA SER A 124 8.20 2.89 8.35
C SER A 124 9.51 2.20 7.94
N MET A 125 10.47 2.93 7.37
CA MET A 125 11.79 2.38 7.05
C MET A 125 12.54 1.96 8.32
N VAL A 126 12.56 2.83 9.33
CA VAL A 126 13.21 2.54 10.62
C VAL A 126 12.46 1.42 11.36
N GLU A 127 11.13 1.46 11.40
CA GLU A 127 10.26 0.43 11.99
C GLU A 127 10.60 -0.96 11.45
N ARG A 128 10.64 -1.11 10.14
CA ARG A 128 10.93 -2.40 9.48
C ARG A 128 12.31 -2.92 9.83
N ALA A 129 13.31 -2.07 9.87
CA ALA A 129 14.66 -2.45 10.25
C ALA A 129 14.75 -2.86 11.73
N VAL A 130 14.04 -2.16 12.64
CA VAL A 130 14.00 -2.52 14.07
C VAL A 130 13.27 -3.85 14.29
N ILE A 131 12.16 -4.11 13.58
CA ILE A 131 11.45 -5.41 13.61
C ILE A 131 12.38 -6.53 13.14
N ASP A 132 13.12 -6.34 12.02
CA ASP A 132 14.07 -7.33 11.52
C ASP A 132 15.19 -7.61 12.54
N ALA A 133 15.75 -6.57 13.17
CA ALA A 133 16.75 -6.74 14.23
C ALA A 133 16.21 -7.56 15.41
N PHE A 134 15.00 -7.25 15.88
CA PHE A 134 14.38 -7.96 16.98
C PHE A 134 14.15 -9.44 16.65
N CYS A 135 13.57 -9.73 15.49
CA CYS A 135 13.29 -11.10 15.05
C CYS A 135 14.59 -11.92 14.88
N ARG A 136 15.66 -11.31 14.39
CA ARG A 136 16.98 -11.95 14.30
C ARG A 136 17.61 -12.21 15.67
N ALA A 137 17.51 -11.26 16.59
CA ALA A 137 18.07 -11.41 17.94
C ALA A 137 17.37 -12.50 18.74
N THR A 138 16.07 -12.66 18.55
CA THR A 138 15.26 -13.66 19.28
C THR A 138 15.15 -14.99 18.54
N ASP A 139 15.72 -15.11 17.33
CA ASP A 139 15.58 -16.28 16.43
C ASP A 139 14.10 -16.66 16.22
N THR A 140 13.23 -15.64 16.11
CA THR A 140 11.77 -15.81 16.02
C THR A 140 11.28 -15.29 14.66
N ALA A 141 10.43 -16.05 13.97
CA ALA A 141 9.78 -15.57 12.75
C ALA A 141 8.81 -14.43 13.08
N PHE A 142 8.70 -13.46 12.16
CA PHE A 142 7.82 -12.29 12.38
C PHE A 142 6.38 -12.67 12.74
N ALA A 143 5.80 -13.66 12.05
CA ALA A 143 4.44 -14.13 12.34
C ALA A 143 4.29 -14.66 13.76
N ASP A 144 5.29 -15.39 14.27
CA ASP A 144 5.29 -15.92 15.64
C ASP A 144 5.48 -14.79 16.65
N ALA A 145 6.38 -13.84 16.37
CA ALA A 145 6.59 -12.66 17.22
C ALA A 145 5.31 -11.81 17.36
N VAL A 146 4.50 -11.70 16.32
CA VAL A 146 3.19 -11.03 16.37
C VAL A 146 2.18 -11.84 17.19
N ARG A 147 2.08 -13.15 16.96
CA ARG A 147 1.11 -14.05 17.63
C ARG A 147 1.39 -14.22 19.11
N GLU A 148 2.65 -14.29 19.50
CA GLU A 148 3.08 -14.37 20.89
C GLU A 148 3.11 -12.99 21.57
N ASN A 149 2.76 -11.95 20.82
CA ASN A 149 2.88 -10.54 21.20
C ASN A 149 4.28 -10.17 21.75
N ALA A 150 5.33 -10.82 21.23
CA ALA A 150 6.71 -10.57 21.66
C ALA A 150 7.19 -9.15 21.29
N LEU A 151 6.55 -8.52 20.29
CA LEU A 151 6.80 -7.13 19.88
C LEU A 151 6.16 -6.11 20.82
N GLY A 152 5.28 -6.54 21.74
CA GLY A 152 4.59 -5.71 22.73
C GLY A 152 3.52 -4.80 22.12
N ILE A 153 2.73 -5.34 21.19
CA ILE A 153 1.68 -4.61 20.47
C ILE A 153 0.52 -4.29 21.43
N GLU A 154 0.22 -3.00 21.56
CA GLU A 154 -0.89 -2.47 22.37
C GLU A 154 -1.91 -1.82 21.42
N LEU A 155 -2.86 -2.62 20.92
CA LEU A 155 -3.83 -2.21 19.89
C LEU A 155 -4.68 -1.00 20.31
N GLY A 156 -5.08 -0.94 21.59
CA GLY A 156 -5.88 0.16 22.16
C GLY A 156 -5.19 1.52 22.14
N THR A 157 -3.86 1.57 21.98
CA THR A 157 -3.14 2.85 21.82
C THR A 157 -3.33 3.51 20.46
N VAL A 158 -3.90 2.79 19.50
CA VAL A 158 -4.23 3.29 18.15
C VAL A 158 -5.74 3.42 17.97
N TYR A 159 -6.51 2.40 18.38
CA TYR A 159 -7.97 2.41 18.34
C TYR A 159 -8.54 2.02 19.70
N ASP A 160 -9.22 2.93 20.36
CA ASP A 160 -9.81 2.72 21.71
C ASP A 160 -10.73 1.50 21.76
N GLU A 161 -11.43 1.17 20.66
CA GLU A 161 -12.30 -0.01 20.57
C GLU A 161 -11.55 -1.35 20.63
N LEU A 162 -10.24 -1.36 20.46
CA LEU A 162 -9.36 -2.51 20.58
C LEU A 162 -8.64 -2.58 21.95
N ASP A 163 -9.04 -1.75 22.93
CA ASP A 163 -8.40 -1.77 24.25
C ASP A 163 -8.54 -3.13 24.91
N GLY A 164 -7.42 -3.66 25.40
CA GLY A 164 -7.33 -4.98 26.02
C GLY A 164 -7.41 -6.16 25.05
N ALA A 165 -7.54 -5.94 23.73
CA ALA A 165 -7.49 -7.02 22.75
C ALA A 165 -6.03 -7.43 22.45
N ASP A 166 -5.79 -8.74 22.31
CA ASP A 166 -4.51 -9.29 21.87
C ASP A 166 -4.52 -9.47 20.33
N PRO A 167 -3.44 -9.16 19.60
CA PRO A 167 -3.34 -9.45 18.17
C PRO A 167 -3.67 -10.91 17.82
N ALA A 168 -3.29 -11.88 18.64
CA ALA A 168 -3.58 -13.30 18.42
C ALA A 168 -5.08 -13.62 18.42
N ASP A 169 -5.90 -12.85 19.13
CA ASP A 169 -7.35 -13.05 19.16
C ASP A 169 -8.03 -12.60 17.86
N LEU A 170 -7.40 -11.70 17.10
CA LEU A 170 -7.98 -11.04 15.92
C LEU A 170 -7.32 -11.44 14.61
N LEU A 171 -6.12 -11.99 14.65
CA LEU A 171 -5.38 -12.47 13.48
C LEU A 171 -5.57 -13.99 13.29
N PRO A 172 -5.32 -14.52 12.08
CA PRO A 172 -5.39 -15.95 11.83
C PRO A 172 -4.45 -16.77 12.73
N ASP A 173 -4.87 -17.97 13.12
CA ASP A 173 -4.09 -18.90 13.97
C ASP A 173 -2.73 -19.29 13.36
N GLU A 174 -2.66 -19.33 12.02
CA GLU A 174 -1.44 -19.65 11.30
C GLU A 174 -1.21 -18.63 10.18
N PRO A 175 0.07 -18.30 9.86
CA PRO A 175 0.38 -17.48 8.72
C PRO A 175 -0.04 -18.19 7.42
N GLN A 176 -0.44 -17.42 6.41
CA GLN A 176 -0.75 -17.99 5.12
C GLN A 176 0.49 -18.61 4.49
N SER A 177 0.38 -19.86 4.04
CA SER A 177 1.47 -20.57 3.36
C SER A 177 1.66 -20.12 1.91
N SER A 178 0.72 -19.38 1.35
CA SER A 178 0.77 -18.85 -0.01
C SER A 178 -0.01 -17.55 -0.14
N VAL A 179 0.42 -16.69 -1.05
CA VAL A 179 -0.28 -15.47 -1.45
C VAL A 179 -0.57 -15.50 -2.94
N ARG A 180 -1.72 -14.98 -3.32
CA ARG A 180 -2.09 -14.85 -4.75
C ARG A 180 -1.46 -13.60 -5.32
N LEU A 181 -0.76 -13.74 -6.44
CA LEU A 181 -0.26 -12.60 -7.20
C LEU A 181 -1.42 -11.90 -7.89
N ARG A 182 -1.40 -10.58 -7.83
CA ARG A 182 -2.31 -9.69 -8.56
C ARG A 182 -1.49 -8.84 -9.52
N HIS A 183 -1.63 -9.11 -10.81
CA HIS A 183 -0.92 -8.39 -11.86
C HIS A 183 -1.57 -7.03 -12.12
N THR A 184 -0.77 -5.98 -12.16
CA THR A 184 -1.26 -4.63 -12.50
C THR A 184 -1.26 -4.45 -14.01
N VAL A 185 -2.39 -3.97 -14.54
CA VAL A 185 -2.56 -3.58 -15.95
C VAL A 185 -2.67 -2.06 -16.00
N GLY A 186 -1.62 -1.40 -16.45
CA GLY A 186 -1.54 0.04 -16.59
C GLY A 186 -2.29 0.57 -17.82
N PHE A 187 -2.35 1.90 -17.94
CA PHE A 187 -3.06 2.56 -19.05
C PHE A 187 -2.45 2.26 -20.41
N THR A 188 -1.12 2.15 -20.47
CA THR A 188 -0.34 2.03 -21.72
C THR A 188 0.28 0.64 -21.88
N ASP A 189 0.07 -0.26 -20.94
CA ASP A 189 0.63 -1.60 -21.00
C ASP A 189 0.10 -2.35 -22.22
N PRO A 190 0.97 -3.04 -22.99
CA PRO A 190 0.56 -3.85 -24.11
C PRO A 190 -0.39 -4.97 -23.67
N LEU A 191 -1.54 -5.08 -24.33
CA LEU A 191 -2.51 -6.13 -24.04
C LEU A 191 -2.23 -7.42 -24.82
N THR A 192 -1.68 -7.30 -26.00
CA THR A 192 -1.35 -8.41 -26.91
C THR A 192 0.11 -8.31 -27.37
N ASP A 193 0.61 -9.36 -28.02
CA ASP A 193 1.99 -9.41 -28.52
C ASP A 193 2.22 -8.55 -29.80
N ASP A 194 1.22 -7.80 -30.21
CA ASP A 194 1.35 -6.81 -31.28
C ASP A 194 2.06 -5.54 -30.79
N VAL A 195 3.26 -5.74 -30.25
CA VAL A 195 4.12 -4.66 -29.76
C VAL A 195 4.94 -4.13 -30.92
N PRO A 196 5.04 -2.80 -31.12
CA PRO A 196 5.88 -2.22 -32.16
C PRO A 196 7.32 -2.74 -32.08
N PRO A 197 7.98 -3.03 -33.22
CA PRO A 197 9.34 -3.59 -33.20
C PRO A 197 10.37 -2.77 -32.41
N ALA A 198 10.20 -1.45 -32.35
CA ALA A 198 11.09 -0.55 -31.61
C ALA A 198 10.94 -0.69 -30.09
N ASP A 199 9.78 -1.17 -29.62
CA ASP A 199 9.45 -1.28 -28.19
C ASP A 199 9.58 -2.73 -27.69
N ARG A 200 9.96 -3.67 -28.57
CA ARG A 200 10.15 -5.07 -28.20
C ARG A 200 11.43 -5.26 -27.41
N LEU A 201 11.29 -5.94 -26.27
CA LEU A 201 12.42 -6.43 -25.49
C LEU A 201 12.74 -7.84 -25.96
N ASP A 202 13.98 -8.05 -26.39
CA ASP A 202 14.46 -9.37 -26.87
C ASP A 202 15.22 -10.09 -25.72
N ASP A 203 14.53 -10.27 -24.60
CA ASP A 203 15.08 -10.87 -23.37
C ASP A 203 14.40 -12.21 -23.00
N GLY A 204 13.49 -12.69 -23.82
CA GLY A 204 12.78 -13.96 -23.63
C GLY A 204 11.70 -13.94 -22.54
N LEU A 205 11.38 -12.78 -21.98
CA LEU A 205 10.35 -12.62 -20.95
C LEU A 205 9.06 -12.02 -21.53
N PRO A 206 7.88 -12.31 -20.94
CA PRO A 206 6.61 -11.71 -21.35
C PRO A 206 6.66 -10.16 -21.32
N GLN A 207 5.96 -9.54 -22.27
CA GLN A 207 5.87 -8.09 -22.37
C GLN A 207 4.41 -7.59 -22.50
N SER A 208 3.47 -8.48 -22.82
CA SER A 208 2.04 -8.15 -22.94
C SER A 208 1.20 -8.85 -21.87
N LEU A 209 -0.01 -8.32 -21.60
CA LEU A 209 -0.95 -8.97 -20.70
C LEU A 209 -1.23 -10.43 -21.11
N ALA A 210 -1.47 -10.67 -22.40
CA ALA A 210 -1.72 -12.00 -22.93
C ALA A 210 -0.54 -12.95 -22.65
N ALA A 211 0.70 -12.51 -22.90
CA ALA A 211 1.89 -13.29 -22.67
C ALA A 211 2.15 -13.53 -21.17
N TYR A 212 1.89 -12.55 -20.30
CA TYR A 212 2.01 -12.73 -18.84
C TYR A 212 1.01 -13.77 -18.33
N VAL A 213 -0.25 -13.70 -18.78
CA VAL A 213 -1.27 -14.70 -18.40
C VAL A 213 -0.84 -16.11 -18.81
N GLU A 214 -0.37 -16.28 -20.05
CA GLU A 214 0.06 -17.59 -20.57
C GLU A 214 1.31 -18.12 -19.84
N ALA A 215 2.32 -17.28 -19.61
CA ALA A 215 3.57 -17.69 -19.01
C ALA A 215 3.48 -17.96 -17.51
N GLN A 216 2.61 -17.26 -16.78
CA GLN A 216 2.57 -17.27 -15.32
C GLN A 216 1.25 -17.82 -14.74
N GLY A 217 0.26 -18.13 -15.57
CA GLY A 217 -1.04 -18.62 -15.12
C GLY A 217 -1.79 -17.61 -14.25
N LEU A 218 -1.68 -16.33 -14.58
CA LEU A 218 -2.30 -15.24 -13.80
C LEU A 218 -3.82 -15.29 -13.88
N THR A 219 -4.48 -15.10 -12.72
CA THR A 219 -5.94 -15.08 -12.61
C THR A 219 -6.46 -13.91 -11.77
N ARG A 220 -5.58 -13.03 -11.29
CA ARG A 220 -5.97 -11.87 -10.49
C ARG A 220 -5.31 -10.61 -11.04
N PHE A 221 -6.12 -9.60 -11.31
CA PHE A 221 -5.68 -8.39 -12.02
C PHE A 221 -6.10 -7.13 -11.27
N LYS A 222 -5.22 -6.14 -11.31
CA LYS A 222 -5.50 -4.77 -10.89
C LYS A 222 -5.49 -3.89 -12.13
N VAL A 223 -6.61 -3.27 -12.46
CA VAL A 223 -6.76 -2.46 -13.66
C VAL A 223 -6.92 -1.00 -13.26
N LYS A 224 -6.19 -0.11 -13.93
CA LYS A 224 -6.23 1.32 -13.68
C LYS A 224 -7.42 1.98 -14.37
N LEU A 225 -8.08 2.92 -13.66
CA LEU A 225 -9.13 3.79 -14.17
C LEU A 225 -8.58 5.20 -14.40
N SER A 226 -8.96 5.80 -15.52
CA SER A 226 -8.51 7.15 -15.93
C SER A 226 -9.42 8.28 -15.46
N GLY A 227 -10.59 7.96 -14.88
CA GLY A 227 -11.63 8.93 -14.56
C GLY A 227 -12.43 9.44 -15.78
N SER A 228 -12.28 8.82 -16.95
CA SER A 228 -13.08 9.11 -18.14
C SER A 228 -13.86 7.88 -18.55
N VAL A 229 -15.19 7.97 -18.54
CA VAL A 229 -16.10 6.86 -18.87
C VAL A 229 -15.78 6.25 -20.24
N GLU A 230 -15.57 7.09 -21.25
CA GLU A 230 -15.35 6.63 -22.62
C GLU A 230 -14.02 5.87 -22.75
N ARG A 231 -12.94 6.43 -22.19
CA ARG A 231 -11.61 5.81 -22.22
C ARG A 231 -11.57 4.53 -21.39
N ASP A 232 -12.19 4.55 -20.21
CA ASP A 232 -12.25 3.41 -19.31
C ASP A 232 -13.10 2.30 -19.92
N ALA A 233 -14.26 2.60 -20.53
CA ALA A 233 -15.09 1.61 -21.20
C ALA A 233 -14.35 0.91 -22.35
N GLU A 234 -13.65 1.65 -23.21
CA GLU A 234 -12.86 1.09 -24.31
C GLU A 234 -11.71 0.20 -23.78
N ARG A 235 -10.97 0.70 -22.76
CA ARG A 235 -9.84 -0.01 -22.19
C ARG A 235 -10.28 -1.28 -21.46
N LEU A 236 -11.33 -1.21 -20.65
CA LEU A 236 -11.89 -2.35 -19.93
C LEU A 236 -12.43 -3.43 -20.88
N ALA A 237 -13.12 -3.04 -21.96
CA ALA A 237 -13.59 -3.99 -22.96
C ALA A 237 -12.41 -4.71 -23.66
N SER A 238 -11.32 -3.98 -23.96
CA SER A 238 -10.11 -4.56 -24.56
C SER A 238 -9.42 -5.54 -23.60
N ILE A 239 -9.33 -5.20 -22.32
CA ILE A 239 -8.79 -6.10 -21.27
C ILE A 239 -9.67 -7.32 -21.10
N ALA A 240 -11.00 -7.13 -21.02
CA ALA A 240 -11.98 -8.22 -20.92
C ALA A 240 -11.79 -9.25 -22.05
N ALA A 241 -11.68 -8.77 -23.30
CA ALA A 241 -11.49 -9.64 -24.46
C ALA A 241 -10.21 -10.51 -24.34
N VAL A 242 -9.10 -9.95 -23.81
CA VAL A 242 -7.87 -10.72 -23.58
C VAL A 242 -8.05 -11.74 -22.46
N LEU A 243 -8.64 -11.32 -21.33
CA LEU A 243 -8.81 -12.21 -20.17
C LEU A 243 -9.81 -13.32 -20.43
N ASP A 244 -10.93 -13.06 -21.11
CA ASP A 244 -11.91 -14.08 -21.49
C ASP A 244 -11.32 -15.11 -22.44
N ALA A 245 -10.42 -14.70 -23.32
CA ALA A 245 -9.71 -15.61 -24.23
C ALA A 245 -8.58 -16.43 -23.57
N ARG A 246 -7.94 -15.90 -22.50
CA ARG A 246 -6.76 -16.51 -21.88
C ARG A 246 -7.01 -17.12 -20.51
N CYS A 247 -8.06 -16.68 -19.80
CA CYS A 247 -8.48 -17.16 -18.49
C CYS A 247 -9.95 -17.61 -18.53
N PRO A 248 -10.32 -18.62 -19.35
CA PRO A 248 -11.72 -18.94 -19.60
C PRO A 248 -12.48 -19.41 -18.36
N ASP A 249 -11.80 -20.04 -17.41
CA ASP A 249 -12.46 -20.71 -16.29
C ASP A 249 -12.79 -19.76 -15.13
N ASP A 250 -11.85 -18.94 -14.71
CA ASP A 250 -12.05 -17.97 -13.61
C ASP A 250 -10.93 -16.93 -13.54
N TYR A 251 -11.33 -15.66 -13.53
CA TYR A 251 -10.45 -14.57 -13.11
C TYR A 251 -11.21 -13.55 -12.27
N SER A 252 -10.48 -12.74 -11.49
CA SER A 252 -11.07 -11.61 -10.79
C SER A 252 -10.23 -10.35 -10.98
N VAL A 253 -10.93 -9.23 -10.90
CA VAL A 253 -10.37 -7.91 -11.15
C VAL A 253 -10.59 -7.02 -9.94
N THR A 254 -9.65 -6.11 -9.69
CA THR A 254 -9.84 -4.93 -8.86
C THR A 254 -9.58 -3.71 -9.72
N LEU A 255 -10.35 -2.66 -9.53
CA LEU A 255 -10.15 -1.41 -10.22
C LEU A 255 -9.43 -0.42 -9.30
N ASP A 256 -8.47 0.32 -9.82
CA ASP A 256 -7.74 1.32 -9.04
C ASP A 256 -7.77 2.65 -9.77
N ALA A 257 -8.43 3.61 -9.15
CA ALA A 257 -8.61 4.92 -9.73
C ALA A 257 -7.51 5.93 -9.33
N ASN A 258 -6.66 5.62 -8.35
CA ASN A 258 -5.59 6.49 -7.90
C ASN A 258 -6.00 7.97 -7.79
N GLU A 259 -7.13 8.24 -7.11
CA GLU A 259 -7.61 9.58 -6.82
C GLU A 259 -8.08 10.38 -8.07
N GLN A 260 -8.67 9.71 -9.06
CA GLN A 260 -9.09 10.39 -10.32
C GLN A 260 -10.37 11.22 -10.17
N TYR A 261 -11.18 10.99 -9.14
CA TYR A 261 -12.46 11.67 -8.97
C TYR A 261 -12.38 12.74 -7.89
N GLY A 262 -12.84 13.95 -8.22
CA GLY A 262 -12.83 15.08 -7.29
C GLY A 262 -13.91 15.00 -6.21
N THR A 263 -15.03 14.29 -6.47
CA THR A 263 -16.12 14.11 -5.51
C THR A 263 -16.73 12.71 -5.58
N ALA A 264 -17.37 12.26 -4.48
CA ALA A 264 -18.03 10.97 -4.45
C ALA A 264 -19.21 10.88 -5.44
N SER A 265 -19.97 11.97 -5.59
CA SER A 265 -21.05 12.04 -6.58
C SER A 265 -20.56 11.99 -8.03
N GLU A 266 -19.34 12.47 -8.30
CA GLU A 266 -18.73 12.31 -9.62
C GLU A 266 -18.37 10.85 -9.87
N PHE A 267 -17.74 10.20 -8.89
CA PHE A 267 -17.42 8.77 -8.96
C PHE A 267 -18.68 7.93 -9.17
N GLU A 268 -19.75 8.17 -8.39
CA GLU A 268 -21.01 7.46 -8.50
C GLU A 268 -21.60 7.56 -9.93
N ARG A 269 -21.74 8.78 -10.45
CA ARG A 269 -22.26 8.97 -11.82
C ARG A 269 -21.43 8.28 -12.90
N GLN A 270 -20.11 8.32 -12.76
CA GLN A 270 -19.22 7.67 -13.73
C GLN A 270 -19.27 6.14 -13.61
N TRP A 271 -19.39 5.63 -12.38
CA TRP A 271 -19.62 4.20 -12.17
C TRP A 271 -20.93 3.74 -12.79
N GLU A 272 -22.03 4.44 -12.54
CA GLU A 272 -23.34 4.14 -13.15
C GLU A 272 -23.29 4.12 -14.68
N ALA A 273 -22.56 5.05 -15.29
CA ALA A 273 -22.38 5.10 -16.72
C ALA A 273 -21.57 3.91 -17.27
N LEU A 274 -20.51 3.44 -16.55
CA LEU A 274 -19.78 2.22 -16.89
C LEU A 274 -20.67 0.98 -16.71
N ALA A 275 -21.43 0.90 -15.63
CA ALA A 275 -22.33 -0.22 -15.32
C ALA A 275 -23.49 -0.33 -16.30
N ALA A 276 -23.93 0.78 -16.88
CA ALA A 276 -24.96 0.79 -17.93
C ALA A 276 -24.47 0.28 -19.30
N ASN A 277 -23.15 0.07 -19.47
CA ASN A 277 -22.60 -0.44 -20.72
C ASN A 277 -22.77 -1.98 -20.79
N PRO A 278 -23.61 -2.52 -21.69
CA PRO A 278 -23.88 -3.96 -21.76
C PRO A 278 -22.63 -4.78 -22.14
N ASP A 279 -21.68 -4.20 -22.83
CA ASP A 279 -20.45 -4.89 -23.24
C ASP A 279 -19.49 -5.11 -22.06
N LEU A 280 -19.68 -4.41 -20.94
CA LEU A 280 -18.87 -4.54 -19.74
C LEU A 280 -19.52 -5.39 -18.64
N SER A 281 -20.80 -5.77 -18.76
CA SER A 281 -21.55 -6.38 -17.66
C SER A 281 -20.85 -7.61 -17.07
N VAL A 282 -20.41 -8.55 -17.91
CA VAL A 282 -19.70 -9.78 -17.47
C VAL A 282 -18.35 -9.47 -16.80
N PHE A 283 -17.63 -8.49 -17.31
CA PHE A 283 -16.36 -8.06 -16.73
C PHE A 283 -16.58 -7.38 -15.38
N LEU A 284 -17.56 -6.49 -15.25
CA LEU A 284 -17.87 -5.78 -14.02
C LEU A 284 -18.38 -6.71 -12.91
N ASP A 285 -19.06 -7.78 -13.23
CA ASP A 285 -19.45 -8.85 -12.27
C ASP A 285 -18.22 -9.54 -11.64
N ARG A 286 -17.04 -9.46 -12.27
CA ARG A 286 -15.77 -10.01 -11.76
C ARG A 286 -14.97 -9.01 -10.93
N VAL A 287 -15.44 -7.77 -10.81
CA VAL A 287 -14.78 -6.73 -10.01
C VAL A 287 -15.04 -6.97 -8.53
N ARG A 288 -13.98 -7.07 -7.75
CA ARG A 288 -14.06 -7.34 -6.31
C ARG A 288 -14.20 -6.08 -5.47
N TYR A 289 -13.54 -5.01 -5.88
CA TYR A 289 -13.61 -3.70 -5.25
C TYR A 289 -13.01 -2.62 -6.15
N VAL A 290 -13.31 -1.36 -5.84
CA VAL A 290 -12.66 -0.18 -6.40
C VAL A 290 -11.74 0.44 -5.33
N GLU A 291 -10.47 0.65 -5.68
CA GLU A 291 -9.44 1.21 -4.81
C GLU A 291 -9.30 2.71 -5.07
N GLN A 292 -9.27 3.50 -4.01
CA GLN A 292 -9.01 4.94 -3.95
C GLN A 292 -9.63 5.75 -5.11
N PRO A 293 -10.96 5.79 -5.26
CA PRO A 293 -11.56 6.59 -6.32
C PRO A 293 -11.39 8.09 -6.09
N LEU A 294 -11.51 8.56 -4.84
CA LEU A 294 -11.52 9.97 -4.50
C LEU A 294 -10.12 10.51 -4.20
N ALA A 295 -9.90 11.79 -4.52
CA ALA A 295 -8.73 12.52 -4.07
C ALA A 295 -8.56 12.38 -2.55
N ARG A 296 -7.31 12.22 -2.07
CA ARG A 296 -7.04 11.93 -0.64
C ARG A 296 -7.62 12.96 0.33
N ASP A 297 -7.64 14.22 -0.07
CA ASP A 297 -8.18 15.32 0.74
C ASP A 297 -9.71 15.27 0.85
N GLU A 298 -10.39 14.62 -0.10
CA GLU A 298 -11.84 14.49 -0.18
C GLU A 298 -12.37 13.13 0.29
N ALA A 299 -11.52 12.12 0.28
CA ALA A 299 -11.92 10.73 0.49
C ALA A 299 -12.57 10.48 1.86
N LEU A 300 -12.17 11.19 2.90
CA LEU A 300 -12.73 11.06 4.26
C LEU A 300 -13.60 12.26 4.66
N SER A 301 -14.17 12.97 3.68
CA SER A 301 -15.07 14.11 3.90
C SER A 301 -16.50 13.66 4.22
N ALA A 302 -17.29 14.58 4.75
CA ALA A 302 -18.73 14.36 4.98
C ALA A 302 -19.48 14.10 3.66
N ASP A 303 -19.04 14.71 2.55
CA ASP A 303 -19.63 14.51 1.22
C ASP A 303 -19.35 13.09 0.71
N ALA A 304 -18.14 12.56 0.97
CA ALA A 304 -17.81 11.18 0.66
C ALA A 304 -18.68 10.20 1.49
N ALA A 305 -18.82 10.45 2.78
CA ALA A 305 -19.65 9.63 3.67
C ALA A 305 -21.12 9.63 3.25
N ALA A 306 -21.66 10.76 2.79
CA ALA A 306 -23.04 10.86 2.32
C ALA A 306 -23.38 9.98 1.11
N VAL A 307 -22.38 9.64 0.30
CA VAL A 307 -22.54 8.73 -0.86
C VAL A 307 -22.15 7.30 -0.51
N LEU A 308 -20.99 7.11 0.16
CA LEU A 308 -20.40 5.79 0.32
C LEU A 308 -21.02 4.96 1.45
N THR A 309 -21.69 5.59 2.44
CA THR A 309 -22.40 4.86 3.50
C THR A 309 -23.54 4.02 2.94
N ASP A 310 -24.27 4.55 1.96
CA ASP A 310 -25.40 3.90 1.29
C ASP A 310 -25.02 3.37 -0.10
N TRP A 311 -23.71 3.14 -0.34
CA TRP A 311 -23.20 2.68 -1.63
C TRP A 311 -23.68 1.26 -1.98
N GLU A 312 -24.63 1.16 -2.89
CA GLU A 312 -25.15 -0.07 -3.46
C GLU A 312 -24.99 -0.15 -5.01
N ALA A 313 -24.48 0.93 -5.62
CA ALA A 313 -24.40 1.03 -7.09
C ALA A 313 -23.32 0.13 -7.70
N GLY A 314 -22.37 -0.38 -6.90
CA GLY A 314 -21.25 -1.16 -7.39
C GLY A 314 -20.54 -2.00 -6.32
N PRO A 315 -19.34 -2.49 -6.64
CA PRO A 315 -18.54 -3.28 -5.71
C PRO A 315 -18.08 -2.44 -4.52
N PRO A 316 -17.63 -3.09 -3.43
CA PRO A 316 -17.03 -2.39 -2.29
C PRO A 316 -15.95 -1.39 -2.71
N VAL A 317 -15.85 -0.28 -1.99
CA VAL A 317 -14.81 0.73 -2.19
C VAL A 317 -13.81 0.67 -1.04
N ILE A 318 -12.51 0.77 -1.35
CA ILE A 318 -11.43 0.76 -0.36
C ILE A 318 -10.53 1.99 -0.52
N ILE A 319 -9.85 2.38 0.57
CA ILE A 319 -8.84 3.43 0.53
C ILE A 319 -7.45 2.85 0.22
N ASP A 320 -6.56 3.71 -0.30
CA ASP A 320 -5.12 3.47 -0.44
C ASP A 320 -4.35 4.72 0.00
N GLU A 321 -4.29 5.76 -0.83
CA GLU A 321 -3.56 7.00 -0.56
C GLU A 321 -4.12 7.76 0.66
N SER A 322 -5.40 7.56 0.98
CA SER A 322 -6.05 8.19 2.15
C SER A 322 -5.80 7.45 3.48
N ASP A 323 -5.07 6.32 3.46
CA ASP A 323 -4.58 5.67 4.68
C ASP A 323 -3.25 6.28 5.10
N ASP A 324 -3.29 7.56 5.48
CA ASP A 324 -2.13 8.43 5.67
C ASP A 324 -1.85 8.77 7.15
N TYR A 325 -2.87 8.76 8.02
CA TYR A 325 -2.77 8.86 9.48
C TYR A 325 -3.12 7.53 10.15
N LEU A 326 -2.81 7.39 11.44
CA LEU A 326 -3.09 6.14 12.18
C LEU A 326 -4.59 5.86 12.36
N ASP A 327 -5.43 6.88 12.36
CA ASP A 327 -6.88 6.79 12.50
C ASP A 327 -7.64 6.77 11.15
N SER A 328 -6.93 6.97 10.03
CA SER A 328 -7.55 7.10 8.70
C SER A 328 -8.41 5.90 8.33
N PHE A 329 -7.95 4.68 8.62
CA PHE A 329 -8.74 3.48 8.31
C PHE A 329 -10.03 3.37 9.14
N GLY A 330 -9.99 3.69 10.42
CA GLY A 330 -11.19 3.75 11.26
C GLY A 330 -12.22 4.74 10.73
N ARG A 331 -11.77 5.97 10.38
CA ARG A 331 -12.60 7.00 9.74
C ARG A 331 -13.12 6.56 8.37
N ALA A 332 -12.32 5.86 7.58
CA ALA A 332 -12.75 5.34 6.29
C ALA A 332 -13.91 4.36 6.43
N LEU A 333 -13.84 3.44 7.41
CA LEU A 333 -14.96 2.52 7.69
C LEU A 333 -16.24 3.28 8.08
N GLU A 334 -16.12 4.38 8.84
CA GLU A 334 -17.25 5.26 9.19
C GLU A 334 -17.82 6.01 7.97
N CYS A 335 -16.96 6.34 7.00
CA CYS A 335 -17.36 6.95 5.73
C CYS A 335 -17.97 5.96 4.72
N GLY A 336 -18.08 4.66 5.05
CA GLY A 336 -18.68 3.65 4.17
C GLY A 336 -17.68 2.85 3.34
N TYR A 337 -16.38 3.13 3.41
CA TYR A 337 -15.36 2.24 2.81
C TYR A 337 -15.35 0.87 3.49
N ARG A 338 -14.94 -0.16 2.76
CA ARG A 338 -14.95 -1.55 3.22
C ARG A 338 -13.56 -2.16 3.40
N GLY A 339 -12.50 -1.36 3.29
CA GLY A 339 -11.14 -1.85 3.43
C GLY A 339 -10.08 -0.80 3.12
N THR A 340 -8.82 -1.23 3.24
CA THR A 340 -7.65 -0.44 2.84
C THR A 340 -6.65 -1.31 2.07
N SER A 341 -5.91 -0.69 1.15
CA SER A 341 -4.77 -1.32 0.48
C SER A 341 -3.53 -1.13 1.32
N HIS A 342 -3.11 -2.18 2.02
CA HIS A 342 -1.87 -2.13 2.80
C HIS A 342 -0.64 -2.14 1.90
N LYS A 343 0.35 -1.32 2.26
CA LYS A 343 1.71 -1.29 1.70
C LYS A 343 2.71 -1.14 2.85
N ASN A 344 3.84 -1.86 2.81
CA ASN A 344 4.85 -1.78 3.87
C ASN A 344 5.43 -0.37 4.04
N CYS A 345 5.43 0.45 2.99
CA CYS A 345 5.83 1.84 3.07
C CYS A 345 4.93 2.71 3.97
N LYS A 346 3.71 2.26 4.28
CA LYS A 346 2.82 2.89 5.27
C LYS A 346 3.15 2.50 6.72
N GLY A 347 3.91 1.43 6.93
CA GLY A 347 4.26 0.86 8.23
C GLY A 347 3.59 -0.50 8.49
N VAL A 348 4.35 -1.43 9.03
CA VAL A 348 3.92 -2.80 9.34
C VAL A 348 2.93 -2.82 10.50
N PHE A 349 3.23 -2.11 11.59
CA PHE A 349 2.33 -2.03 12.75
C PHE A 349 1.00 -1.37 12.38
N ARG A 350 1.00 -0.31 11.55
CA ARG A 350 -0.26 0.26 11.03
C ARG A 350 -1.09 -0.81 10.32
N GLY A 351 -0.46 -1.58 9.43
CA GLY A 351 -1.14 -2.67 8.71
C GLY A 351 -1.72 -3.73 9.63
N LEU A 352 -0.98 -4.13 10.67
CA LEU A 352 -1.45 -5.09 11.67
C LEU A 352 -2.64 -4.56 12.48
N VAL A 353 -2.53 -3.33 12.97
CA VAL A 353 -3.61 -2.70 13.74
C VAL A 353 -4.87 -2.51 12.90
N ASN A 354 -4.73 -2.08 11.63
CA ASN A 354 -5.85 -1.97 10.70
C ASN A 354 -6.49 -3.35 10.42
N ALA A 355 -5.70 -4.42 10.28
CA ALA A 355 -6.22 -5.78 10.12
C ALA A 355 -7.00 -6.24 11.35
N CYS A 356 -6.50 -5.95 12.56
CA CYS A 356 -7.19 -6.25 13.81
C CYS A 356 -8.50 -5.46 13.93
N LEU A 357 -8.52 -4.17 13.57
CA LEU A 357 -9.73 -3.35 13.55
C LEU A 357 -10.78 -3.92 12.57
N ALA A 358 -10.35 -4.26 11.36
CA ALA A 358 -11.26 -4.84 10.37
C ALA A 358 -11.90 -6.13 10.86
N GLU A 359 -11.11 -7.02 11.46
CA GLU A 359 -11.62 -8.27 12.01
C GLU A 359 -12.52 -8.06 13.24
N HIS A 360 -12.18 -7.12 14.11
CA HIS A 360 -13.00 -6.76 15.26
C HIS A 360 -14.40 -6.30 14.82
N ARG A 361 -14.47 -5.35 13.89
CA ARG A 361 -15.74 -4.81 13.36
C ARG A 361 -16.52 -5.88 12.57
N ARG A 362 -15.83 -6.73 11.79
CA ARG A 362 -16.47 -7.84 11.08
C ARG A 362 -17.14 -8.85 12.02
N ARG A 363 -16.59 -9.07 13.23
CA ARG A 363 -17.22 -9.96 14.24
C ARG A 363 -18.40 -9.30 14.93
N ALA A 364 -18.39 -7.98 15.05
CA ALA A 364 -19.48 -7.24 15.66
C ALA A 364 -20.69 -7.09 14.73
N ASP A 365 -20.44 -7.00 13.41
CA ASP A 365 -21.45 -6.90 12.34
C ASP A 365 -21.06 -7.84 11.19
N PRO A 366 -21.44 -9.15 11.30
CA PRO A 366 -21.01 -10.22 10.37
C PRO A 366 -21.71 -10.20 9.01
#